data_1973926c0850cd710ee85a5ea8cae4c4
#
_entry.id   1973926c0850cd710ee85a5ea8cae4c4
#
_cell.length_a   1.000
_cell.length_b   1.000
_cell.length_c   1.000
_cell.angle_alpha   90.00
_cell.angle_beta   90.00
_cell.angle_gamma   90.00
#
_symmetry.space_group_name_H-M   'P 1'
#
loop_
_entity.id
_entity.type
_entity.pdbx_description
1 polymer ?
#
loop_
_entity_poly.entity_id
_entity_poly.type
_entity_poly.pdbx_seq_one_letter_code
_entity_poly.pdbx_strand_id
1 'polypeptide(L)'
;MRELISLFRELIGKRKLVTELAKADFRKRFVGSYFGIVWMFIQPMVTIAIYAFIFGEHGMKNAPPVPGATYVIWLTPGIIPWFYFSEILNTGTNCLQEYHYLVKKVVFQVEMLPVIKLISCFLVHACFLIIMAGLYLIDGRMPSATWIQVLYYSFAASMLGLALTYFTSAVQVFFKDMAQIVGICLQFGMWLTPIMYDEAIFTSRASWLEWVFKLNPFYYFAAGYRDSMLTGSWFFERPTMTIYFWVVTFILMIIGLKVFKKLRPHFSDVL
;
A
#
# COMPACT_ATOMS: atom_id res chain seq x y z
N MET A 1 6.61 21.17 -8.39
CA MET A 1 5.47 21.81 -7.71
C MET A 1 4.35 22.20 -8.66
N ARG A 2 4.60 22.96 -9.75
CA ARG A 2 3.56 23.30 -10.75
C ARG A 2 2.86 22.08 -11.34
N GLU A 3 3.56 20.98 -11.54
CA GLU A 3 3.05 19.73 -12.12
C GLU A 3 2.08 18.98 -11.19
N LEU A 4 2.38 18.92 -9.91
CA LEU A 4 1.47 18.36 -8.92
C LEU A 4 0.18 19.17 -8.84
N ILE A 5 0.29 20.49 -8.86
CA ILE A 5 -0.87 21.40 -8.84
C ILE A 5 -1.73 21.22 -10.09
N SER A 6 -1.10 21.11 -11.30
CA SER A 6 -1.84 20.87 -12.55
C SER A 6 -2.57 19.54 -12.53
N LEU A 7 -1.90 18.46 -12.09
CA LEU A 7 -2.50 17.13 -11.95
C LEU A 7 -3.72 17.17 -11.00
N PHE A 8 -3.58 17.80 -9.83
CA PHE A 8 -4.66 17.95 -8.86
C PHE A 8 -5.86 18.72 -9.46
N ARG A 9 -5.60 19.85 -10.14
CA ARG A 9 -6.66 20.64 -10.80
C ARG A 9 -7.42 19.81 -11.83
N GLU A 10 -6.70 19.01 -12.61
CA GLU A 10 -7.28 18.15 -13.66
C GLU A 10 -8.08 17.00 -13.05
N LEU A 11 -7.58 16.35 -11.99
CA LEU A 11 -8.29 15.30 -11.28
C LEU A 11 -9.61 15.82 -10.69
N ILE A 12 -9.60 17.02 -10.09
CA ILE A 12 -10.82 17.65 -9.58
C ILE A 12 -11.79 17.98 -10.71
N GLY A 13 -11.31 18.55 -11.83
CA GLY A 13 -12.12 18.89 -13.00
C GLY A 13 -12.78 17.67 -13.66
N LYS A 14 -12.07 16.52 -13.66
CA LYS A 14 -12.54 15.26 -14.27
C LYS A 14 -12.97 14.19 -13.23
N ARG A 15 -13.31 14.61 -12.01
CA ARG A 15 -13.63 13.70 -10.90
C ARG A 15 -14.67 12.62 -11.24
N LYS A 16 -15.71 12.95 -12.02
CA LYS A 16 -16.71 11.98 -12.46
C LYS A 16 -16.09 10.86 -13.32
N LEU A 17 -15.26 11.23 -14.28
CA LEU A 17 -14.56 10.28 -15.16
C LEU A 17 -13.62 9.40 -14.36
N VAL A 18 -12.82 9.98 -13.46
CA VAL A 18 -11.88 9.23 -12.60
C VAL A 18 -12.63 8.23 -11.71
N THR A 19 -13.72 8.66 -11.09
CA THR A 19 -14.54 7.79 -10.22
C THR A 19 -15.20 6.65 -11.01
N GLU A 20 -15.77 6.93 -12.20
CA GLU A 20 -16.39 5.89 -13.03
C GLU A 20 -15.35 4.89 -13.57
N LEU A 21 -14.17 5.37 -13.99
CA LEU A 21 -13.09 4.47 -14.40
C LEU A 21 -12.55 3.64 -13.22
N ALA A 22 -12.43 4.20 -12.03
CA ALA A 22 -12.01 3.45 -10.84
C ALA A 22 -13.03 2.36 -10.44
N LYS A 23 -14.33 2.67 -10.51
CA LYS A 23 -15.39 1.67 -10.29
C LYS A 23 -15.38 0.57 -11.37
N ALA A 24 -15.16 0.96 -12.63
CA ALA A 24 -15.05 0.01 -13.73
C ALA A 24 -13.82 -0.91 -13.56
N ASP A 25 -12.67 -0.33 -13.16
CA ASP A 25 -11.46 -1.09 -12.85
C ASP A 25 -11.69 -2.09 -11.70
N PHE A 26 -12.31 -1.63 -10.62
CA PHE A 26 -12.69 -2.50 -9.50
C PHE A 26 -13.58 -3.66 -9.95
N ARG A 27 -14.64 -3.38 -10.73
CA ARG A 27 -15.53 -4.42 -11.24
C ARG A 27 -14.83 -5.40 -12.18
N LYS A 28 -13.94 -4.90 -13.05
CA LYS A 28 -13.18 -5.70 -14.02
C LYS A 28 -12.37 -6.81 -13.33
N ARG A 29 -11.88 -6.61 -12.12
CA ARG A 29 -11.09 -7.59 -11.36
C ARG A 29 -11.86 -8.89 -11.08
N PHE A 30 -13.18 -8.82 -11.01
CA PHE A 30 -14.04 -9.93 -10.61
C PHE A 30 -14.88 -10.50 -11.76
N VAL A 31 -14.84 -9.88 -12.93
CA VAL A 31 -15.58 -10.33 -14.11
C VAL A 31 -15.02 -11.66 -14.62
N GLY A 32 -15.91 -12.63 -14.85
CA GLY A 32 -15.53 -13.96 -15.35
C GLY A 32 -15.07 -14.95 -14.27
N SER A 33 -15.04 -14.55 -12.99
CA SER A 33 -14.73 -15.46 -11.89
C SER A 33 -16.00 -16.01 -11.25
N TYR A 34 -16.03 -17.33 -10.98
CA TYR A 34 -17.17 -17.98 -10.31
C TYR A 34 -17.42 -17.43 -8.91
N PHE A 35 -16.38 -17.24 -8.13
CA PHE A 35 -16.47 -16.69 -6.77
C PHE A 35 -16.43 -15.16 -6.74
N GLY A 36 -16.14 -14.51 -7.86
CA GLY A 36 -16.18 -13.06 -7.99
C GLY A 36 -15.38 -12.33 -6.89
N ILE A 37 -16.05 -11.41 -6.21
CA ILE A 37 -15.45 -10.56 -5.17
C ILE A 37 -14.93 -11.33 -3.94
N VAL A 38 -15.37 -12.57 -3.73
CA VAL A 38 -14.95 -13.39 -2.57
C VAL A 38 -13.46 -13.67 -2.57
N TRP A 39 -12.85 -13.80 -3.76
CA TRP A 39 -11.40 -13.99 -3.88
C TRP A 39 -10.57 -12.86 -3.27
N MET A 40 -11.11 -11.64 -3.26
CA MET A 40 -10.47 -10.49 -2.62
C MET A 40 -10.18 -10.73 -1.13
N PHE A 41 -11.04 -11.51 -0.46
CA PHE A 41 -10.92 -11.79 0.97
C PHE A 41 -10.19 -13.11 1.24
N ILE A 42 -10.43 -14.14 0.43
CA ILE A 42 -9.89 -15.49 0.67
C ILE A 42 -8.36 -15.46 0.74
N GLN A 43 -7.69 -14.86 -0.25
CA GLN A 43 -6.22 -14.88 -0.30
C GLN A 43 -5.57 -14.18 0.91
N PRO A 44 -5.95 -12.95 1.30
CA PRO A 44 -5.44 -12.32 2.52
C PRO A 44 -5.79 -13.09 3.80
N MET A 45 -7.01 -13.64 3.91
CA MET A 45 -7.42 -14.40 5.08
C MET A 45 -6.60 -15.69 5.24
N VAL A 46 -6.35 -16.41 4.15
CA VAL A 46 -5.49 -17.61 4.14
C VAL A 46 -4.06 -17.21 4.56
N THR A 47 -3.53 -16.11 4.06
CA THR A 47 -2.20 -15.64 4.43
C THR A 47 -2.12 -15.32 5.92
N ILE A 48 -3.11 -14.60 6.47
CA ILE A 48 -3.18 -14.30 7.91
C ILE A 48 -3.29 -15.59 8.73
N ALA A 49 -4.12 -16.55 8.29
CA ALA A 49 -4.28 -17.83 8.97
C ALA A 49 -2.98 -18.65 8.99
N ILE A 50 -2.25 -18.70 7.86
CA ILE A 50 -0.95 -19.37 7.77
C ILE A 50 0.07 -18.71 8.71
N TYR A 51 0.15 -17.40 8.73
CA TYR A 51 1.08 -16.71 9.62
C TYR A 51 0.71 -16.84 11.08
N ALA A 52 -0.58 -16.81 11.41
CA ALA A 52 -1.07 -17.07 12.76
C ALA A 52 -0.75 -18.50 13.22
N PHE A 53 -0.81 -19.47 12.32
CA PHE A 53 -0.45 -20.84 12.62
C PHE A 53 1.06 -21.01 12.82
N ILE A 54 1.89 -20.44 11.93
CA ILE A 54 3.35 -20.61 11.98
C ILE A 54 3.97 -19.81 13.13
N PHE A 55 3.61 -18.54 13.27
CA PHE A 55 4.26 -17.60 14.19
C PHE A 55 3.48 -17.40 15.50
N GLY A 56 2.21 -17.80 15.55
CA GLY A 56 1.37 -17.71 16.74
C GLY A 56 1.61 -18.82 17.77
N GLU A 57 0.64 -19.03 18.64
CA GLU A 57 0.71 -19.95 19.79
C GLU A 57 0.99 -21.40 19.43
N HIS A 58 0.54 -21.85 18.25
CA HIS A 58 0.70 -23.23 17.79
C HIS A 58 2.06 -23.50 17.10
N GLY A 59 2.78 -22.44 16.67
CA GLY A 59 4.05 -22.57 15.98
C GLY A 59 5.25 -22.09 16.80
N MET A 60 5.89 -21.00 16.34
CA MET A 60 7.10 -20.48 16.99
C MET A 60 6.85 -19.78 18.33
N LYS A 61 5.61 -19.70 18.77
CA LYS A 61 5.18 -19.06 20.03
C LYS A 61 5.72 -17.63 20.19
N ASN A 62 5.79 -16.89 19.11
CA ASN A 62 6.14 -15.48 19.17
C ASN A 62 5.01 -14.74 19.87
N ALA A 63 5.16 -14.53 21.18
CA ALA A 63 4.24 -13.69 21.92
C ALA A 63 4.28 -12.27 21.32
N PRO A 64 3.12 -11.68 21.01
CA PRO A 64 3.10 -10.30 20.58
C PRO A 64 3.66 -9.40 21.69
N PRO A 65 4.38 -8.33 21.34
CA PRO A 65 5.00 -7.43 22.32
C PRO A 65 3.96 -6.62 23.14
N VAL A 66 2.69 -6.74 22.79
CA VAL A 66 1.57 -6.04 23.45
C VAL A 66 0.85 -7.04 24.38
N PRO A 67 0.88 -6.84 25.71
CA PRO A 67 0.21 -7.72 26.66
C PRO A 67 -1.30 -7.84 26.37
N GLY A 68 -1.81 -9.09 26.44
CA GLY A 68 -3.23 -9.38 26.22
C GLY A 68 -3.70 -9.30 24.77
N ALA A 69 -2.82 -9.14 23.78
CA ALA A 69 -3.17 -9.25 22.38
C ALA A 69 -2.89 -10.66 21.87
N THR A 70 -3.83 -11.26 21.13
CA THR A 70 -3.55 -12.47 20.37
C THR A 70 -2.62 -12.16 19.20
N TYR A 71 -1.90 -13.16 18.69
CA TYR A 71 -1.01 -12.93 17.55
C TYR A 71 -1.75 -12.38 16.33
N VAL A 72 -2.99 -12.82 16.06
CA VAL A 72 -3.81 -12.33 14.94
C VAL A 72 -4.12 -10.84 15.09
N ILE A 73 -4.48 -10.39 16.27
CA ILE A 73 -4.76 -8.97 16.57
C ILE A 73 -3.50 -8.12 16.41
N TRP A 74 -2.34 -8.63 16.76
CA TRP A 74 -1.08 -7.92 16.58
C TRP A 74 -0.59 -7.92 15.11
N LEU A 75 -0.81 -9.02 14.38
CA LEU A 75 -0.41 -9.18 12.99
C LEU A 75 -1.25 -8.29 12.05
N THR A 76 -2.56 -8.25 12.26
CA THR A 76 -3.53 -7.65 11.33
C THR A 76 -3.23 -6.19 10.97
N PRO A 77 -2.93 -5.27 11.92
CA PRO A 77 -2.62 -3.89 11.59
C PRO A 77 -1.27 -3.71 10.87
N GLY A 78 -0.37 -4.68 10.94
CA GLY A 78 0.87 -4.66 10.18
C GLY A 78 0.71 -5.15 8.75
N ILE A 79 -0.12 -6.19 8.54
CA ILE A 79 -0.24 -6.86 7.23
C ILE A 79 -1.27 -6.21 6.31
N ILE A 80 -2.33 -5.62 6.83
CA ILE A 80 -3.38 -4.97 6.01
C ILE A 80 -2.82 -3.81 5.18
N PRO A 81 -2.07 -2.84 5.74
CA PRO A 81 -1.46 -1.79 4.94
C PRO A 81 -0.43 -2.33 3.95
N TRP A 82 0.23 -3.47 4.26
CA TRP A 82 1.12 -4.13 3.32
C TRP A 82 0.38 -4.68 2.10
N PHE A 83 -0.74 -5.36 2.29
CA PHE A 83 -1.56 -5.84 1.18
C PHE A 83 -2.01 -4.68 0.27
N TYR A 84 -2.47 -3.59 0.87
CA TYR A 84 -2.88 -2.40 0.15
C TYR A 84 -1.74 -1.80 -0.68
N PHE A 85 -0.59 -1.60 -0.06
CA PHE A 85 0.59 -1.06 -0.72
C PHE A 85 1.08 -1.96 -1.87
N SER A 86 1.16 -3.27 -1.61
CA SER A 86 1.56 -4.25 -2.62
C SER A 86 0.61 -4.28 -3.81
N GLU A 87 -0.68 -4.16 -3.56
CA GLU A 87 -1.69 -4.11 -4.61
C GLU A 87 -1.59 -2.85 -5.46
N ILE A 88 -1.36 -1.68 -4.86
CA ILE A 88 -1.12 -0.43 -5.59
C ILE A 88 0.06 -0.61 -6.56
N LEU A 89 1.17 -1.14 -6.11
CA LEU A 89 2.36 -1.31 -6.95
C LEU A 89 2.16 -2.35 -8.05
N ASN A 90 1.62 -3.52 -7.72
CA ASN A 90 1.43 -4.59 -8.70
C ASN A 90 0.45 -4.17 -9.80
N THR A 91 -0.70 -3.61 -9.43
CA THR A 91 -1.71 -3.19 -10.42
C THR A 91 -1.32 -1.88 -11.11
N GLY A 92 -0.72 -0.97 -10.36
CA GLY A 92 -0.30 0.34 -10.86
C GLY A 92 0.85 0.25 -11.87
N THR A 93 1.84 -0.63 -11.65
CA THR A 93 2.95 -0.84 -12.60
C THR A 93 2.43 -1.24 -13.98
N ASN A 94 1.39 -2.05 -14.07
CA ASN A 94 0.82 -2.53 -15.33
C ASN A 94 -0.28 -1.62 -15.91
N CYS A 95 -0.63 -0.51 -15.25
CA CYS A 95 -1.81 0.29 -15.60
C CYS A 95 -1.78 0.84 -17.03
N LEU A 96 -0.62 1.24 -17.55
CA LEU A 96 -0.49 1.78 -18.91
C LEU A 96 -0.70 0.70 -19.97
N GLN A 97 -0.21 -0.52 -19.73
CA GLN A 97 -0.40 -1.67 -20.62
C GLN A 97 -1.84 -2.14 -20.62
N GLU A 98 -2.47 -2.24 -19.46
CA GLU A 98 -3.88 -2.64 -19.34
C GLU A 98 -4.85 -1.68 -20.01
N TYR A 99 -4.52 -0.38 -19.99
CA TYR A 99 -5.32 0.69 -20.58
C TYR A 99 -4.69 1.29 -21.85
N HIS A 100 -3.91 0.48 -22.60
CA HIS A 100 -3.23 0.93 -23.83
C HIS A 100 -4.18 1.61 -24.82
N TYR A 101 -5.43 1.17 -24.92
CA TYR A 101 -6.44 1.80 -25.77
C TYR A 101 -6.82 3.23 -25.36
N LEU A 102 -6.68 3.60 -24.06
CA LEU A 102 -6.84 4.97 -23.57
C LEU A 102 -5.57 5.80 -23.81
N VAL A 103 -4.40 5.19 -23.72
CA VAL A 103 -3.11 5.85 -23.95
C VAL A 103 -3.01 6.34 -25.40
N LYS A 104 -3.57 5.59 -26.35
CA LYS A 104 -3.62 5.99 -27.78
C LYS A 104 -4.63 7.10 -28.09
N LYS A 105 -5.50 7.47 -27.16
CA LYS A 105 -6.48 8.56 -27.36
C LYS A 105 -5.88 9.92 -26.98
N VAL A 106 -5.74 10.80 -27.93
CA VAL A 106 -5.14 12.14 -27.77
C VAL A 106 -5.81 12.98 -26.67
N VAL A 107 -7.11 12.80 -26.43
CA VAL A 107 -7.89 13.57 -25.47
C VAL A 107 -7.76 13.06 -24.03
N PHE A 108 -7.22 11.83 -23.84
CA PHE A 108 -7.12 11.22 -22.51
C PHE A 108 -5.79 11.58 -21.83
N GLN A 109 -5.88 11.99 -20.59
CA GLN A 109 -4.70 12.32 -19.79
C GLN A 109 -4.18 11.06 -19.10
N VAL A 110 -3.11 10.52 -19.64
CA VAL A 110 -2.51 9.24 -19.23
C VAL A 110 -2.05 9.25 -17.76
N GLU A 111 -1.70 10.43 -17.24
CA GLU A 111 -1.31 10.64 -15.84
C GLU A 111 -2.41 10.30 -14.83
N MET A 112 -3.66 10.20 -15.27
CA MET A 112 -4.77 9.80 -14.40
C MET A 112 -4.80 8.29 -14.11
N LEU A 113 -4.18 7.45 -14.95
CA LEU A 113 -4.24 5.99 -14.83
C LEU A 113 -3.67 5.46 -13.50
N PRO A 114 -2.49 5.92 -13.02
CA PRO A 114 -2.00 5.53 -11.69
C PRO A 114 -2.96 5.90 -10.57
N VAL A 115 -3.61 7.08 -10.65
CA VAL A 115 -4.58 7.53 -9.64
C VAL A 115 -5.87 6.70 -9.69
N ILE A 116 -6.34 6.33 -10.87
CA ILE A 116 -7.51 5.45 -11.05
C ILE A 116 -7.25 4.09 -10.38
N LYS A 117 -6.06 3.51 -10.59
CA LYS A 117 -5.65 2.27 -9.93
C LYS A 117 -5.58 2.42 -8.41
N LEU A 118 -5.00 3.52 -7.92
CA LEU A 118 -4.96 3.82 -6.49
C LEU A 118 -6.36 3.84 -5.86
N ILE A 119 -7.33 4.54 -6.48
CA ILE A 119 -8.70 4.62 -5.97
C ILE A 119 -9.37 3.24 -5.99
N SER A 120 -9.17 2.45 -7.05
CA SER A 120 -9.66 1.08 -7.14
C SER A 120 -9.11 0.20 -6.01
N CYS A 121 -7.80 0.27 -5.72
CA CYS A 121 -7.18 -0.43 -4.60
C CYS A 121 -7.68 0.07 -3.23
N PHE A 122 -7.94 1.37 -3.09
CA PHE A 122 -8.46 1.94 -1.86
C PHE A 122 -9.85 1.40 -1.50
N LEU A 123 -10.71 1.10 -2.49
CA LEU A 123 -12.02 0.48 -2.23
C LEU A 123 -11.86 -0.90 -1.57
N VAL A 124 -10.90 -1.71 -2.05
CA VAL A 124 -10.55 -3.00 -1.44
C VAL A 124 -10.02 -2.80 -0.03
N HIS A 125 -9.09 -1.85 0.13
CA HIS A 125 -8.49 -1.53 1.43
C HIS A 125 -9.53 -1.07 2.46
N ALA A 126 -10.50 -0.23 2.07
CA ALA A 126 -11.58 0.20 2.93
C ALA A 126 -12.39 -0.97 3.50
N CYS A 127 -12.65 -2.01 2.70
CA CYS A 127 -13.29 -3.24 3.20
C CYS A 127 -12.42 -3.94 4.25
N PHE A 128 -11.10 -4.01 4.05
CA PHE A 128 -10.19 -4.59 5.05
C PHE A 128 -10.10 -3.76 6.33
N LEU A 129 -10.19 -2.43 6.25
CA LEU A 129 -10.26 -1.59 7.45
C LEU A 129 -11.51 -1.87 8.29
N ILE A 130 -12.66 -2.07 7.62
CA ILE A 130 -13.91 -2.43 8.30
C ILE A 130 -13.79 -3.80 8.97
N ILE A 131 -13.21 -4.79 8.28
CA ILE A 131 -12.98 -6.14 8.83
C ILE A 131 -12.02 -6.06 10.02
N MET A 132 -10.93 -5.30 9.92
CA MET A 132 -9.98 -5.09 11.01
C MET A 132 -10.66 -4.47 12.23
N ALA A 133 -11.45 -3.42 12.03
CA ALA A 133 -12.20 -2.79 13.12
C ALA A 133 -13.17 -3.79 13.78
N GLY A 134 -13.87 -4.61 12.97
CA GLY A 134 -14.75 -5.67 13.45
C GLY A 134 -14.02 -6.72 14.28
N LEU A 135 -12.84 -7.18 13.85
CA LEU A 135 -12.01 -8.12 14.59
C LEU A 135 -11.60 -7.58 15.97
N TYR A 136 -11.24 -6.29 16.04
CA TYR A 136 -10.87 -5.64 17.29
C TYR A 136 -12.06 -5.51 18.24
N LEU A 137 -13.25 -5.20 17.73
CA LEU A 137 -14.49 -5.16 18.53
C LEU A 137 -14.86 -6.53 19.08
N ILE A 138 -14.70 -7.60 18.30
CA ILE A 138 -14.92 -8.99 18.73
C ILE A 138 -13.90 -9.40 19.82
N ASP A 139 -12.65 -8.93 19.73
CA ASP A 139 -11.62 -9.13 20.76
C ASP A 139 -11.88 -8.32 22.05
N GLY A 140 -12.97 -7.54 22.10
CA GLY A 140 -13.34 -6.72 23.25
C GLY A 140 -12.61 -5.38 23.34
N ARG A 141 -11.87 -4.98 22.32
CA ARG A 141 -11.14 -3.70 22.28
C ARG A 141 -12.04 -2.60 21.78
N MET A 142 -12.27 -1.61 22.64
CA MET A 142 -13.11 -0.47 22.29
C MET A 142 -12.39 0.54 21.39
N PRO A 143 -13.08 1.18 20.43
CA PRO A 143 -12.52 2.21 19.60
C PRO A 143 -11.92 3.36 20.41
N SER A 144 -10.67 3.67 20.17
CA SER A 144 -9.99 4.85 20.74
C SER A 144 -9.88 5.96 19.70
N ALA A 145 -9.64 7.20 20.14
CA ALA A 145 -9.46 8.33 19.25
C ALA A 145 -8.27 8.11 18.28
N THR A 146 -7.30 7.30 18.68
CA THR A 146 -6.12 6.98 17.85
C THR A 146 -6.46 6.15 16.62
N TRP A 147 -7.60 5.44 16.58
CA TRP A 147 -8.02 4.69 15.39
C TRP A 147 -8.21 5.58 14.16
N ILE A 148 -8.51 6.87 14.34
CA ILE A 148 -8.64 7.80 13.22
C ILE A 148 -7.33 7.96 12.44
N GLN A 149 -6.17 7.70 13.09
CA GLN A 149 -4.86 7.77 12.44
C GLN A 149 -4.66 6.69 11.38
N VAL A 150 -5.44 5.61 11.41
CA VAL A 150 -5.46 4.59 10.35
C VAL A 150 -5.74 5.23 8.99
N LEU A 151 -6.62 6.24 8.94
CA LEU A 151 -6.89 7.00 7.70
C LEU A 151 -5.67 7.81 7.25
N TYR A 152 -4.96 8.42 8.20
CA TYR A 152 -3.72 9.14 7.92
C TYR A 152 -2.64 8.21 7.37
N TYR A 153 -2.43 7.05 7.99
CA TYR A 153 -1.43 6.07 7.52
C TYR A 153 -1.85 5.40 6.21
N SER A 154 -3.16 5.21 5.96
CA SER A 154 -3.67 4.79 4.65
C SER A 154 -3.35 5.81 3.57
N PHE A 155 -3.50 7.11 3.87
CA PHE A 155 -3.10 8.19 2.98
C PHE A 155 -1.58 8.20 2.75
N ALA A 156 -0.78 8.01 3.79
CA ALA A 156 0.68 7.92 3.68
C ALA A 156 1.11 6.76 2.76
N ALA A 157 0.55 5.56 2.96
CA ALA A 157 0.79 4.40 2.09
C ALA A 157 0.35 4.66 0.64
N SER A 158 -0.78 5.36 0.44
CA SER A 158 -1.27 5.78 -0.87
C SER A 158 -0.28 6.69 -1.59
N MET A 159 0.27 7.67 -0.89
CA MET A 159 1.21 8.64 -1.47
C MET A 159 2.53 7.98 -1.86
N LEU A 160 3.07 7.11 -1.01
CA LEU A 160 4.28 6.35 -1.34
C LEU A 160 4.03 5.38 -2.50
N GLY A 161 2.92 4.65 -2.47
CA GLY A 161 2.52 3.74 -3.55
C GLY A 161 2.35 4.47 -4.87
N LEU A 162 1.67 5.63 -4.87
CA LEU A 162 1.48 6.45 -6.06
C LEU A 162 2.81 6.99 -6.62
N ALA A 163 3.71 7.45 -5.75
CA ALA A 163 5.03 7.95 -6.13
C ALA A 163 5.83 6.88 -6.88
N LEU A 164 5.85 5.66 -6.36
CA LEU A 164 6.52 4.53 -6.98
C LEU A 164 5.80 4.07 -8.26
N THR A 165 4.46 4.07 -8.27
CA THR A 165 3.66 3.69 -9.43
C THR A 165 3.92 4.60 -10.63
N TYR A 166 4.06 5.90 -10.44
CA TYR A 166 4.42 6.80 -11.56
C TYR A 166 5.76 6.42 -12.19
N PHE A 167 6.74 6.05 -11.38
CA PHE A 167 8.03 5.57 -11.90
C PHE A 167 7.89 4.21 -12.58
N THR A 168 7.35 3.22 -11.88
CA THR A 168 7.33 1.84 -12.36
C THR A 168 6.45 1.66 -13.59
N SER A 169 5.28 2.31 -13.65
CA SER A 169 4.38 2.22 -14.81
C SER A 169 5.00 2.84 -16.07
N ALA A 170 5.69 3.98 -15.93
CA ALA A 170 6.35 4.61 -17.06
C ALA A 170 7.50 3.76 -17.61
N VAL A 171 8.30 3.15 -16.72
CA VAL A 171 9.40 2.26 -17.11
C VAL A 171 8.87 0.95 -17.70
N GLN A 172 7.77 0.40 -17.16
CA GLN A 172 7.15 -0.85 -17.62
C GLN A 172 6.78 -0.83 -19.11
N VAL A 173 6.42 0.33 -19.66
CA VAL A 173 6.09 0.47 -21.10
C VAL A 173 7.27 0.05 -21.97
N PHE A 174 8.50 0.42 -21.59
CA PHE A 174 9.73 0.17 -22.37
C PHE A 174 10.47 -1.07 -21.89
N PHE A 175 10.38 -1.38 -20.61
CA PHE A 175 11.07 -2.50 -19.96
C PHE A 175 10.06 -3.42 -19.29
N LYS A 176 9.64 -4.46 -20.02
CA LYS A 176 8.54 -5.37 -19.62
C LYS A 176 8.82 -6.14 -18.33
N ASP A 177 10.08 -6.30 -17.96
CA ASP A 177 10.47 -7.03 -16.74
C ASP A 177 10.31 -6.19 -15.46
N MET A 178 9.94 -4.91 -15.58
CA MET A 178 9.75 -4.02 -14.44
C MET A 178 8.70 -4.55 -13.44
N ALA A 179 7.62 -5.16 -13.93
CA ALA A 179 6.61 -5.78 -13.08
C ALA A 179 7.19 -6.95 -12.25
N GLN A 180 8.09 -7.75 -12.84
CA GLN A 180 8.77 -8.83 -12.14
C GLN A 180 9.70 -8.29 -11.06
N ILE A 181 10.47 -7.23 -11.38
CA ILE A 181 11.34 -6.56 -10.42
C ILE A 181 10.54 -6.02 -9.24
N VAL A 182 9.40 -5.36 -9.51
CA VAL A 182 8.48 -4.88 -8.46
C VAL A 182 8.02 -6.02 -7.58
N GLY A 183 7.62 -7.17 -8.15
CA GLY A 183 7.23 -8.36 -7.40
C GLY A 183 8.33 -8.86 -6.46
N ILE A 184 9.57 -8.95 -6.95
CA ILE A 184 10.73 -9.37 -6.14
C ILE A 184 11.01 -8.34 -5.03
N CYS A 185 10.98 -7.04 -5.34
CA CYS A 185 11.16 -5.98 -4.35
C CYS A 185 10.09 -6.00 -3.26
N LEU A 186 8.83 -6.27 -3.63
CA LEU A 186 7.74 -6.42 -2.67
C LEU A 186 7.95 -7.65 -1.78
N GLN A 187 8.33 -8.79 -2.36
CA GLN A 187 8.63 -9.99 -1.57
C GLN A 187 9.75 -9.74 -0.56
N PHE A 188 10.83 -9.09 -0.99
CA PHE A 188 11.94 -8.72 -0.10
C PHE A 188 11.50 -7.72 0.97
N GLY A 189 10.74 -6.69 0.57
CA GLY A 189 10.22 -5.66 1.46
C GLY A 189 9.31 -6.21 2.55
N MET A 190 8.51 -7.25 2.26
CA MET A 190 7.67 -7.91 3.23
C MET A 190 8.49 -8.57 4.36
N TRP A 191 9.59 -9.25 4.00
CA TRP A 191 10.46 -9.88 5.00
C TRP A 191 11.35 -8.87 5.73
N LEU A 192 11.74 -7.81 5.06
CA LEU A 192 12.54 -6.72 5.68
C LEU A 192 11.71 -5.86 6.63
N THR A 193 10.38 -5.80 6.47
CA THR A 193 9.50 -5.09 7.38
C THR A 193 9.06 -6.02 8.51
N PRO A 194 9.18 -5.66 9.79
CA PRO A 194 8.77 -6.51 10.92
C PRO A 194 7.23 -6.59 11.03
N ILE A 195 6.60 -7.23 10.02
CA ILE A 195 5.15 -7.44 9.96
C ILE A 195 4.76 -8.68 10.75
N MET A 196 5.49 -9.79 10.54
CA MET A 196 5.17 -11.12 11.10
C MET A 196 5.89 -11.42 12.40
N TYR A 197 6.96 -10.70 12.68
CA TYR A 197 7.83 -10.90 13.83
C TYR A 197 8.07 -9.58 14.57
N ASP A 198 8.43 -9.69 15.85
CA ASP A 198 8.86 -8.54 16.63
C ASP A 198 10.31 -8.16 16.24
N GLU A 199 10.55 -6.89 15.98
CA GLU A 199 11.88 -6.36 15.66
C GLU A 199 12.88 -6.62 16.79
N ALA A 200 12.42 -6.70 18.03
CA ALA A 200 13.25 -6.97 19.22
C ALA A 200 14.04 -8.28 19.11
N ILE A 201 13.53 -9.27 18.36
CA ILE A 201 14.22 -10.55 18.12
C ILE A 201 15.58 -10.35 17.44
N PHE A 202 15.65 -9.38 16.53
CA PHE A 202 16.85 -9.09 15.75
C PHE A 202 17.67 -7.94 16.36
N THR A 203 17.02 -6.89 16.84
CA THR A 203 17.69 -5.70 17.39
C THR A 203 18.40 -6.00 18.72
N SER A 204 17.91 -6.97 19.49
CA SER A 204 18.60 -7.47 20.70
C SER A 204 19.96 -8.11 20.42
N ARG A 205 20.13 -8.67 19.22
CA ARG A 205 21.40 -9.32 18.78
C ARG A 205 22.32 -8.35 18.03
N ALA A 206 21.73 -7.41 17.28
CA ALA A 206 22.47 -6.48 16.43
C ALA A 206 21.74 -5.13 16.37
N SER A 207 22.14 -4.19 17.21
CA SER A 207 21.48 -2.87 17.35
C SER A 207 21.43 -2.06 16.06
N TRP A 208 22.37 -2.28 15.13
CA TRP A 208 22.36 -1.59 13.83
C TRP A 208 21.15 -1.97 12.95
N LEU A 209 20.54 -3.15 13.17
CA LEU A 209 19.35 -3.58 12.42
C LEU A 209 18.13 -2.67 12.69
N GLU A 210 18.07 -2.04 13.84
CA GLU A 210 17.05 -1.04 14.14
C GLU A 210 17.04 0.09 13.10
N TRP A 211 18.23 0.56 12.70
CA TRP A 211 18.36 1.57 11.64
C TRP A 211 17.90 1.05 10.29
N VAL A 212 18.20 -0.20 9.96
CA VAL A 212 17.74 -0.81 8.71
C VAL A 212 16.23 -0.86 8.63
N PHE A 213 15.55 -1.26 9.72
CA PHE A 213 14.10 -1.26 9.79
C PHE A 213 13.52 0.16 9.67
N LYS A 214 14.07 1.11 10.43
CA LYS A 214 13.61 2.51 10.44
C LYS A 214 13.86 3.25 9.13
N LEU A 215 14.90 2.90 8.37
CA LEU A 215 15.16 3.43 7.04
C LEU A 215 14.22 2.89 5.97
N ASN A 216 13.55 1.77 6.24
CA ASN A 216 12.54 1.24 5.35
C ASN A 216 11.25 2.07 5.44
N PRO A 217 10.80 2.77 4.38
CA PRO A 217 9.60 3.60 4.44
C PRO A 217 8.32 2.81 4.73
N PHE A 218 8.30 1.49 4.45
CA PHE A 218 7.17 0.61 4.77
C PHE A 218 6.98 0.44 6.28
N TYR A 219 8.08 0.48 7.03
CA TYR A 219 8.05 0.39 8.49
C TYR A 219 7.16 1.48 9.10
N TYR A 220 7.20 2.69 8.55
CA TYR A 220 6.46 3.83 9.06
C TYR A 220 4.95 3.57 9.17
N PHE A 221 4.31 3.12 8.08
CA PHE A 221 2.87 2.89 8.15
C PHE A 221 2.51 1.55 8.79
N ALA A 222 3.34 0.50 8.69
CA ALA A 222 3.10 -0.76 9.40
C ALA A 222 3.14 -0.58 10.92
N ALA A 223 4.16 0.15 11.43
CA ALA A 223 4.24 0.52 12.84
C ALA A 223 3.11 1.47 13.23
N GLY A 224 2.79 2.45 12.37
CA GLY A 224 1.74 3.43 12.63
C GLY A 224 0.34 2.84 12.75
N TYR A 225 0.02 1.80 11.98
CA TYR A 225 -1.24 1.06 12.16
C TYR A 225 -1.29 0.34 13.51
N ARG A 226 -0.16 -0.26 13.94
CA ARG A 226 -0.07 -0.87 15.27
C ARG A 226 -0.19 0.16 16.38
N ASP A 227 0.48 1.29 16.22
CA ASP A 227 0.37 2.40 17.17
C ASP A 227 -1.07 2.90 17.27
N SER A 228 -1.76 3.03 16.15
CA SER A 228 -3.16 3.48 16.12
C SER A 228 -4.12 2.52 16.79
N MET A 229 -3.93 1.21 16.56
CA MET A 229 -4.90 0.18 16.94
C MET A 229 -4.61 -0.48 18.30
N LEU A 230 -3.31 -0.56 18.71
CA LEU A 230 -2.89 -1.31 19.88
C LEU A 230 -2.30 -0.46 21.00
N THR A 231 -1.34 0.41 20.69
CA THR A 231 -0.60 1.15 21.73
C THR A 231 -1.20 2.51 22.06
N GLY A 232 -2.01 3.06 21.16
CA GLY A 232 -2.64 4.37 21.36
C GLY A 232 -1.70 5.57 21.19
N SER A 233 -0.50 5.36 20.60
CA SER A 233 0.47 6.43 20.35
C SER A 233 0.10 7.25 19.12
N TRP A 234 0.37 8.58 19.15
CA TRP A 234 0.08 9.47 18.04
C TRP A 234 1.28 9.63 17.09
N PHE A 235 1.02 9.86 15.79
CA PHE A 235 2.07 10.01 14.76
C PHE A 235 3.05 11.15 15.05
N PHE A 236 2.61 12.21 15.75
CA PHE A 236 3.44 13.34 16.12
C PHE A 236 4.38 13.04 17.31
N GLU A 237 4.20 11.94 18.03
CA GLU A 237 5.13 11.50 19.08
C GLU A 237 6.44 10.94 18.48
N ARG A 238 6.43 10.62 17.18
CA ARG A 238 7.61 10.14 16.42
C ARG A 238 7.97 11.11 15.27
N PRO A 239 8.31 12.38 15.55
CA PRO A 239 8.49 13.41 14.52
C PRO A 239 9.59 13.07 13.51
N THR A 240 10.70 12.49 13.96
CA THR A 240 11.83 12.12 13.09
C THR A 240 11.41 11.12 12.01
N MET A 241 10.65 10.08 12.37
CA MET A 241 10.18 9.08 11.42
C MET A 241 9.13 9.68 10.45
N THR A 242 8.25 10.53 10.96
CA THR A 242 7.24 11.22 10.17
C THR A 242 7.90 12.13 9.13
N ILE A 243 8.85 12.96 9.53
CA ILE A 243 9.57 13.85 8.61
C ILE A 243 10.36 13.04 7.58
N TYR A 244 11.11 12.02 8.01
CA TYR A 244 11.85 11.12 7.12
C TYR A 244 10.94 10.52 6.06
N PHE A 245 9.83 9.92 6.46
CA PHE A 245 8.87 9.28 5.55
C PHE A 245 8.34 10.25 4.49
N TRP A 246 7.90 11.44 4.90
CA TRP A 246 7.35 12.42 3.97
C TRP A 246 8.41 13.02 3.04
N VAL A 247 9.63 13.23 3.52
CA VAL A 247 10.75 13.69 2.68
C VAL A 247 11.07 12.66 1.61
N VAL A 248 11.21 11.38 2.00
CA VAL A 248 11.48 10.28 1.05
C VAL A 248 10.34 10.14 0.04
N THR A 249 9.09 10.14 0.51
CA THR A 249 7.90 10.05 -0.36
C THR A 249 7.84 11.21 -1.35
N PHE A 250 8.13 12.42 -0.91
CA PHE A 250 8.14 13.62 -1.77
C PHE A 250 9.24 13.56 -2.84
N ILE A 251 10.43 13.12 -2.46
CA ILE A 251 11.55 12.93 -3.42
C ILE A 251 11.15 11.88 -4.46
N LEU A 252 10.63 10.73 -4.03
CA LEU A 252 10.18 9.67 -4.93
C LEU A 252 9.04 10.13 -5.85
N MET A 253 8.11 10.93 -5.35
CA MET A 253 7.03 11.51 -6.15
C MET A 253 7.58 12.44 -7.25
N ILE A 254 8.55 13.29 -6.91
CA ILE A 254 9.19 14.17 -7.90
C ILE A 254 9.91 13.35 -8.97
N ILE A 255 10.67 12.34 -8.56
CA ILE A 255 11.39 11.45 -9.49
C ILE A 255 10.39 10.72 -10.39
N GLY A 256 9.37 10.09 -9.81
CA GLY A 256 8.36 9.34 -10.53
C GLY A 256 7.65 10.19 -11.58
N LEU A 257 7.16 11.38 -11.19
CA LEU A 257 6.50 12.30 -12.11
C LEU A 257 7.43 12.84 -13.21
N LYS A 258 8.70 13.13 -12.90
CA LYS A 258 9.67 13.57 -13.91
C LYS A 258 9.94 12.46 -14.93
N VAL A 259 10.15 11.23 -14.49
CA VAL A 259 10.37 10.07 -15.36
C VAL A 259 9.15 9.82 -16.22
N PHE A 260 7.96 9.77 -15.61
CA PHE A 260 6.70 9.58 -16.31
C PHE A 260 6.51 10.62 -17.42
N LYS A 261 6.71 11.88 -17.10
CA LYS A 261 6.54 12.98 -18.06
C LYS A 261 7.56 12.95 -19.19
N LYS A 262 8.81 12.59 -18.91
CA LYS A 262 9.86 12.44 -19.91
C LYS A 262 9.55 11.32 -20.90
N LEU A 263 8.98 10.22 -20.42
CA LEU A 263 8.69 9.02 -21.22
C LEU A 263 7.31 9.09 -21.91
N ARG A 264 6.37 9.87 -21.39
CA ARG A 264 5.00 10.00 -21.89
C ARG A 264 4.87 10.21 -23.40
N PRO A 265 5.65 11.11 -24.08
CA PRO A 265 5.50 11.32 -25.52
C PRO A 265 5.68 10.05 -26.36
N HIS A 266 6.43 9.07 -25.85
CA HIS A 266 6.76 7.84 -26.55
C HIS A 266 5.83 6.67 -26.19
N PHE A 267 4.86 6.84 -25.28
CA PHE A 267 3.99 5.73 -24.86
C PHE A 267 3.12 5.21 -26.01
N SER A 268 2.60 6.10 -26.85
CA SER A 268 1.75 5.72 -27.99
C SER A 268 2.49 4.91 -29.05
N ASP A 269 3.82 5.08 -29.14
CA ASP A 269 4.63 4.44 -30.16
C ASP A 269 5.01 3.00 -29.77
N VAL A 270 5.01 2.70 -28.47
CA VAL A 270 5.43 1.40 -27.91
C VAL A 270 4.23 0.53 -27.51
N LEU A 271 3.12 1.12 -27.08
CA LEU A 271 1.89 0.43 -26.66
C LEU A 271 0.94 0.22 -27.82
#